data_24c1e12299c3e3b93dd18b2c99f01d2c
#
_entry.id   24c1e12299c3e3b93dd18b2c99f01d2c
#
_cell.length_a   1.000
_cell.length_b   1.000
_cell.length_c   1.000
_cell.angle_alpha   90.00
_cell.angle_beta   90.00
_cell.angle_gamma   90.00
#
_symmetry.space_group_name_H-M   'P 1'
#
loop_
_entity.id
_entity.type
_entity.pdbx_description
1 polymer ?
#
loop_
_entity_poly.entity_id
_entity_poly.type
_entity_poly.pdbx_seq_one_letter_code
_entity_poly.pdbx_strand_id
1 'polypeptide(L)'
;MSEKKSIAVSVIIPVHNAAGYISDTLSTVLSQTLNDIEIIIVNDCSDDNTLEIVSALAETDSRIRVINNTTNLGGGGSRNIGLDAATGEYVIFLDDDDYADNMMLERMYARASDIQADVVICRSQSFDPALQVYAPMPWSVRQELLPDLKFFSSHDIPSDFFRTFVWWPWDKLLRRQFITNHQLRFQEIRTTNDLFFVCAFMLMANRISVLNETLISHTINRSESLSATRAESHRCAVEALVALKAFICQQGMMEHRLRDYKNYVVVFLEWHLNTISGPAFHPFYQQVKEFVVALDAKSDDFYDEFIAAAHHRITTLSAEEYLFSLKDRVLKELEFFQARSSALQQEVETLTHSFAGQKDENAILHNQLHEIEERVTEQEQNIRQLTDKNNDMHHEMTIKQQEFNEIYQHHKNLISSLSWKLTKPLRVVRRFFK
;
A
#
# COMPACT_ATOMS: atom_id res chain seq x y z
N MET A 1 -28.66 -24.27 23.67
CA MET A 1 -28.21 -22.86 23.78
C MET A 1 -27.24 -22.65 22.63
N SER A 2 -27.63 -21.86 21.62
CA SER A 2 -26.68 -21.51 20.56
C SER A 2 -25.53 -20.73 21.21
N GLU A 3 -24.31 -21.19 21.05
CA GLU A 3 -23.13 -20.38 21.41
C GLU A 3 -23.27 -19.02 20.73
N LYS A 4 -23.33 -17.96 21.54
CA LYS A 4 -23.38 -16.60 21.04
C LYS A 4 -22.04 -16.39 20.38
N LYS A 5 -22.01 -16.35 19.05
CA LYS A 5 -20.80 -16.13 18.25
C LYS A 5 -20.11 -14.86 18.78
N SER A 6 -18.86 -14.94 19.23
CA SER A 6 -18.14 -13.80 19.76
C SER A 6 -17.82 -12.85 18.61
N ILE A 7 -18.11 -11.57 18.77
CA ILE A 7 -17.73 -10.54 17.82
C ILE A 7 -16.20 -10.39 17.85
N ALA A 8 -15.56 -10.50 16.69
CA ALA A 8 -14.12 -10.35 16.56
C ALA A 8 -13.70 -8.88 16.60
N VAL A 9 -14.38 -8.02 15.82
CA VAL A 9 -14.05 -6.60 15.70
C VAL A 9 -15.30 -5.74 15.79
N SER A 10 -15.23 -4.68 16.63
CA SER A 10 -16.17 -3.57 16.59
C SER A 10 -15.58 -2.44 15.75
N VAL A 11 -16.25 -2.09 14.67
CA VAL A 11 -15.90 -0.92 13.83
C VAL A 11 -16.72 0.25 14.35
N ILE A 12 -16.06 1.30 14.82
CA ILE A 12 -16.69 2.50 15.39
C ILE A 12 -16.49 3.66 14.43
N ILE A 13 -17.58 4.29 13.99
CA ILE A 13 -17.58 5.37 13.01
C ILE A 13 -18.37 6.56 13.58
N PRO A 14 -17.71 7.61 14.07
CA PRO A 14 -18.38 8.86 14.36
C PRO A 14 -18.79 9.54 13.05
N VAL A 15 -20.02 10.07 12.97
CA VAL A 15 -20.49 10.76 11.76
C VAL A 15 -21.10 12.11 12.12
N HIS A 16 -20.81 13.14 11.32
CA HIS A 16 -21.40 14.47 11.45
C HIS A 16 -21.44 15.15 10.09
N ASN A 17 -22.67 15.42 9.57
CA ASN A 17 -22.90 16.04 8.27
C ASN A 17 -22.15 15.31 7.13
N ALA A 18 -22.31 13.99 7.05
CA ALA A 18 -21.61 13.10 6.16
C ALA A 18 -22.48 12.54 5.00
N ALA A 19 -23.67 13.10 4.77
CA ALA A 19 -24.64 12.58 3.79
C ALA A 19 -24.05 12.39 2.39
N GLY A 20 -23.07 13.21 2.00
CA GLY A 20 -22.46 13.15 0.67
C GLY A 20 -21.47 11.99 0.44
N TYR A 21 -21.02 11.27 1.47
CA TYR A 21 -19.95 10.30 1.34
C TYR A 21 -20.05 9.08 2.28
N ILE A 22 -20.85 9.12 3.34
CA ILE A 22 -20.95 8.02 4.30
C ILE A 22 -21.39 6.69 3.69
N SER A 23 -22.19 6.70 2.63
CA SER A 23 -22.61 5.49 1.93
C SER A 23 -21.42 4.76 1.30
N ASP A 24 -20.48 5.50 0.73
CA ASP A 24 -19.30 4.93 0.09
C ASP A 24 -18.37 4.31 1.14
N THR A 25 -18.10 5.03 2.23
CA THR A 25 -17.32 4.52 3.37
C THR A 25 -17.95 3.24 3.92
N LEU A 26 -19.26 3.25 4.22
CA LEU A 26 -19.95 2.08 4.74
C LEU A 26 -19.94 0.90 3.77
N SER A 27 -19.98 1.14 2.45
CA SER A 27 -19.88 0.07 1.45
C SER A 27 -18.58 -0.73 1.60
N THR A 28 -17.46 -0.07 1.91
CA THR A 28 -16.16 -0.72 2.12
C THR A 28 -16.11 -1.54 3.42
N VAL A 29 -16.83 -1.09 4.45
CA VAL A 29 -16.91 -1.81 5.74
C VAL A 29 -17.89 -3.00 5.64
N LEU A 30 -18.99 -2.84 4.93
CA LEU A 30 -19.98 -3.91 4.72
C LEU A 30 -19.44 -5.05 3.85
N SER A 31 -18.52 -4.74 2.93
CA SER A 31 -17.85 -5.70 2.04
C SER A 31 -16.63 -6.40 2.65
N GLN A 32 -16.33 -6.18 3.93
CA GLN A 32 -15.20 -6.85 4.59
C GLN A 32 -15.35 -8.37 4.59
N THR A 33 -14.25 -9.07 4.32
CA THR A 33 -14.19 -10.55 4.29
C THR A 33 -14.36 -11.17 5.69
N LEU A 34 -13.99 -10.44 6.75
CA LEU A 34 -14.27 -10.83 8.12
C LEU A 34 -15.75 -10.60 8.46
N ASN A 35 -16.52 -11.68 8.68
CA ASN A 35 -17.96 -11.60 8.90
C ASN A 35 -18.36 -11.33 10.36
N ASP A 36 -17.50 -11.70 11.32
CA ASP A 36 -17.80 -11.61 12.76
C ASP A 36 -17.49 -10.20 13.30
N ILE A 37 -18.14 -9.20 12.69
CA ILE A 37 -17.99 -7.79 13.03
C ILE A 37 -19.32 -7.17 13.47
N GLU A 38 -19.24 -6.12 14.27
CA GLU A 38 -20.32 -5.16 14.50
C GLU A 38 -19.86 -3.79 14.03
N ILE A 39 -20.78 -2.99 13.53
CA ILE A 39 -20.53 -1.63 13.01
C ILE A 39 -21.35 -0.68 13.87
N ILE A 40 -20.68 0.16 14.64
CA ILE A 40 -21.29 1.12 15.55
C ILE A 40 -21.12 2.52 14.95
N ILE A 41 -22.21 3.05 14.41
CA ILE A 41 -22.25 4.39 13.84
C ILE A 41 -22.77 5.34 14.92
N VAL A 42 -21.99 6.37 15.26
CA VAL A 42 -22.39 7.36 16.26
C VAL A 42 -22.66 8.69 15.55
N ASN A 43 -23.94 9.00 15.35
CA ASN A 43 -24.36 10.26 14.76
C ASN A 43 -24.25 11.39 15.78
N ASP A 44 -23.39 12.36 15.49
CA ASP A 44 -23.06 13.48 16.38
C ASP A 44 -23.87 14.73 16.05
N CYS A 45 -25.21 14.61 16.11
CA CYS A 45 -26.16 15.71 15.82
C CYS A 45 -25.98 16.26 14.38
N SER A 46 -26.04 15.41 13.35
CA SER A 46 -26.06 15.86 11.96
C SER A 46 -27.32 16.66 11.66
N ASP A 47 -27.17 17.73 10.88
CA ASP A 47 -28.25 18.61 10.42
C ASP A 47 -28.70 18.28 8.97
N ASP A 48 -27.94 17.40 8.30
CA ASP A 48 -28.21 16.89 6.96
C ASP A 48 -28.88 15.50 6.98
N ASN A 49 -29.01 14.86 5.83
CA ASN A 49 -29.65 13.54 5.71
C ASN A 49 -28.78 12.38 6.21
N THR A 50 -27.66 12.64 6.91
CA THR A 50 -26.74 11.57 7.41
C THR A 50 -27.50 10.53 8.24
N LEU A 51 -28.29 10.98 9.24
CA LEU A 51 -29.00 10.08 10.15
C LEU A 51 -30.00 9.18 9.40
N GLU A 52 -30.69 9.72 8.41
CA GLU A 52 -31.65 8.99 7.58
C GLU A 52 -30.94 7.90 6.76
N ILE A 53 -29.80 8.24 6.14
CA ILE A 53 -28.98 7.31 5.34
C ILE A 53 -28.49 6.15 6.20
N VAL A 54 -27.86 6.44 7.35
CA VAL A 54 -27.29 5.38 8.19
C VAL A 54 -28.37 4.53 8.86
N SER A 55 -29.54 5.11 9.17
CA SER A 55 -30.69 4.36 9.70
C SER A 55 -31.28 3.40 8.66
N ALA A 56 -31.43 3.84 7.41
CA ALA A 56 -31.89 2.99 6.33
C ALA A 56 -30.91 1.81 6.06
N LEU A 57 -29.62 2.04 6.14
CA LEU A 57 -28.61 0.96 6.03
C LEU A 57 -28.70 -0.02 7.19
N ALA A 58 -28.94 0.44 8.43
CA ALA A 58 -29.11 -0.40 9.59
C ALA A 58 -30.35 -1.30 9.52
N GLU A 59 -31.38 -0.92 8.76
CA GLU A 59 -32.55 -1.77 8.48
C GLU A 59 -32.21 -2.95 7.54
N THR A 60 -31.16 -2.81 6.72
CA THR A 60 -30.76 -3.81 5.71
C THR A 60 -29.65 -4.75 6.19
N ASP A 61 -28.84 -4.34 7.17
CA ASP A 61 -27.73 -5.14 7.70
C ASP A 61 -27.71 -5.13 9.24
N SER A 62 -27.98 -6.29 9.83
CA SER A 62 -28.09 -6.47 11.29
C SER A 62 -26.77 -6.27 12.05
N ARG A 63 -25.64 -6.12 11.35
CA ARG A 63 -24.34 -5.80 11.97
C ARG A 63 -24.26 -4.32 12.33
N ILE A 64 -25.08 -3.46 11.73
CA ILE A 64 -25.08 -2.01 11.96
C ILE A 64 -25.95 -1.67 13.18
N ARG A 65 -25.35 -0.89 14.06
CA ARG A 65 -26.04 -0.23 15.18
C ARG A 65 -25.82 1.26 15.13
N VAL A 66 -26.88 2.05 15.04
CA VAL A 66 -26.83 3.50 15.07
C VAL A 66 -27.10 4.01 16.48
N ILE A 67 -26.25 4.93 16.95
CA ILE A 67 -26.42 5.69 18.20
C ILE A 67 -26.52 7.15 17.81
N ASN A 68 -27.57 7.82 18.30
CA ASN A 68 -27.76 9.24 17.99
C ASN A 68 -27.50 10.09 19.26
N ASN A 69 -26.49 10.94 19.21
CA ASN A 69 -26.15 11.86 20.29
C ASN A 69 -27.24 12.94 20.41
N THR A 70 -27.51 13.38 21.61
CA THR A 70 -28.48 14.48 21.88
C THR A 70 -27.82 15.86 21.82
N THR A 71 -26.50 15.92 21.88
CA THR A 71 -25.68 17.12 21.75
C THR A 71 -24.44 16.79 20.95
N ASN A 72 -23.88 17.75 20.21
CA ASN A 72 -22.63 17.56 19.49
C ASN A 72 -21.48 17.45 20.49
N LEU A 73 -20.82 16.27 20.52
CA LEU A 73 -19.72 15.93 21.44
C LEU A 73 -18.36 15.96 20.72
N GLY A 74 -18.37 16.18 19.41
CA GLY A 74 -17.19 16.07 18.55
C GLY A 74 -16.74 14.61 18.33
N GLY A 75 -15.76 14.43 17.45
CA GLY A 75 -15.26 13.10 17.09
C GLY A 75 -14.73 12.29 18.28
N GLY A 76 -14.06 12.95 19.25
CA GLY A 76 -13.54 12.29 20.44
C GLY A 76 -14.65 11.74 21.35
N GLY A 77 -15.64 12.56 21.67
CA GLY A 77 -16.79 12.17 22.48
C GLY A 77 -17.61 11.05 21.80
N SER A 78 -17.86 11.18 20.49
CA SER A 78 -18.58 10.18 19.72
C SER A 78 -17.83 8.84 19.63
N ARG A 79 -16.48 8.85 19.49
CA ARG A 79 -15.66 7.62 19.57
C ARG A 79 -15.77 6.96 20.95
N ASN A 80 -15.80 7.75 22.03
CA ASN A 80 -15.97 7.23 23.39
C ASN A 80 -17.33 6.54 23.57
N ILE A 81 -18.42 7.11 23.05
CA ILE A 81 -19.76 6.49 23.08
C ILE A 81 -19.78 5.17 22.30
N GLY A 82 -19.17 5.16 21.10
CA GLY A 82 -19.03 3.94 20.32
C GLY A 82 -18.21 2.89 21.05
N LEU A 83 -17.13 3.26 21.72
CA LEU A 83 -16.29 2.37 22.52
C LEU A 83 -17.06 1.75 23.69
N ASP A 84 -17.88 2.51 24.38
CA ASP A 84 -18.71 2.01 25.49
C ASP A 84 -19.79 1.02 25.00
N ALA A 85 -20.24 1.14 23.76
CA ALA A 85 -21.21 0.25 23.14
C ALA A 85 -20.57 -1.00 22.51
N ALA A 86 -19.24 -1.01 22.33
CA ALA A 86 -18.50 -2.08 21.64
C ALA A 86 -18.42 -3.37 22.46
N THR A 87 -18.59 -4.52 21.78
CA THR A 87 -18.54 -5.86 22.38
C THR A 87 -17.44 -6.73 21.77
N GLY A 88 -16.84 -6.33 20.65
CA GLY A 88 -15.80 -7.06 19.96
C GLY A 88 -14.54 -7.29 20.81
N GLU A 89 -13.78 -8.30 20.46
CA GLU A 89 -12.46 -8.56 21.08
C GLU A 89 -11.50 -7.40 20.80
N TYR A 90 -11.51 -6.91 19.56
CA TYR A 90 -10.77 -5.74 19.10
C TYR A 90 -11.72 -4.63 18.67
N VAL A 91 -11.19 -3.41 18.63
CA VAL A 91 -11.89 -2.24 18.10
C VAL A 91 -11.02 -1.52 17.07
N ILE A 92 -11.67 -0.95 16.08
CA ILE A 92 -11.06 -0.01 15.15
C ILE A 92 -11.96 1.22 15.02
N PHE A 93 -11.37 2.40 14.90
CA PHE A 93 -12.09 3.66 14.73
C PHE A 93 -11.83 4.16 13.32
N LEU A 94 -12.84 4.19 12.48
CA LEU A 94 -12.74 4.72 11.11
C LEU A 94 -13.36 6.11 11.04
N ASP A 95 -12.85 6.96 10.17
CA ASP A 95 -13.49 8.23 9.86
C ASP A 95 -14.58 8.00 8.79
N ASP A 96 -15.55 8.91 8.74
CA ASP A 96 -16.77 8.77 7.93
C ASP A 96 -16.54 9.00 6.41
N ASP A 97 -15.31 9.31 6.02
CA ASP A 97 -14.88 9.59 4.65
C ASP A 97 -13.71 8.73 4.16
N ASP A 98 -13.27 7.74 4.95
CA ASP A 98 -12.16 6.85 4.61
C ASP A 98 -12.63 5.56 3.92
N TYR A 99 -11.74 4.92 3.17
CA TYR A 99 -12.01 3.70 2.41
C TYR A 99 -11.12 2.56 2.91
N ALA A 100 -11.74 1.52 3.45
CA ALA A 100 -11.04 0.31 3.88
C ALA A 100 -10.89 -0.69 2.72
N ASP A 101 -9.71 -1.32 2.59
CA ASP A 101 -9.56 -2.51 1.74
C ASP A 101 -10.47 -3.64 2.26
N ASN A 102 -11.07 -4.42 1.37
CA ASN A 102 -12.02 -5.46 1.75
C ASN A 102 -11.44 -6.58 2.63
N MET A 103 -10.13 -6.75 2.64
CA MET A 103 -9.42 -7.72 3.48
C MET A 103 -8.82 -7.09 4.76
N MET A 104 -8.99 -5.80 4.99
CA MET A 104 -8.34 -5.08 6.10
C MET A 104 -8.59 -5.74 7.45
N LEU A 105 -9.86 -5.93 7.81
CA LEU A 105 -10.21 -6.47 9.13
C LEU A 105 -9.77 -7.93 9.29
N GLU A 106 -9.86 -8.74 8.24
CA GLU A 106 -9.41 -10.13 8.26
C GLU A 106 -7.88 -10.20 8.49
N ARG A 107 -7.10 -9.44 7.74
CA ARG A 107 -5.63 -9.41 7.83
C ARG A 107 -5.15 -8.93 9.20
N MET A 108 -5.74 -7.83 9.67
CA MET A 108 -5.39 -7.26 10.97
C MET A 108 -5.80 -8.18 12.12
N TYR A 109 -7.01 -8.76 12.09
CA TYR A 109 -7.49 -9.66 13.12
C TYR A 109 -6.71 -10.98 13.14
N ALA A 110 -6.40 -11.56 11.98
CA ALA A 110 -5.57 -12.77 11.89
C ALA A 110 -4.20 -12.55 12.55
N ARG A 111 -3.54 -11.41 12.26
CA ARG A 111 -2.29 -11.04 12.90
C ARG A 111 -2.46 -10.83 14.41
N ALA A 112 -3.51 -10.12 14.81
CA ALA A 112 -3.78 -9.81 16.20
C ALA A 112 -4.02 -11.09 17.03
N SER A 113 -4.78 -12.05 16.49
CA SER A 113 -5.08 -13.32 17.14
C SER A 113 -3.85 -14.23 17.22
N ASP A 114 -3.05 -14.33 16.14
CA ASP A 114 -1.85 -15.19 16.08
C ASP A 114 -0.83 -14.83 17.17
N ILE A 115 -0.60 -13.55 17.40
CA ILE A 115 0.39 -13.10 18.38
C ILE A 115 -0.23 -12.55 19.67
N GLN A 116 -1.55 -12.59 19.81
CA GLN A 116 -2.26 -11.95 20.92
C GLN A 116 -1.85 -10.47 21.09
N ALA A 117 -1.87 -9.72 19.97
CA ALA A 117 -1.41 -8.33 19.94
C ALA A 117 -2.28 -7.43 20.82
N ASP A 118 -1.69 -6.40 21.41
CA ASP A 118 -2.44 -5.28 21.97
C ASP A 118 -2.90 -4.34 20.85
N VAL A 119 -2.05 -4.18 19.82
CA VAL A 119 -2.37 -3.40 18.63
C VAL A 119 -1.72 -3.99 17.38
N VAL A 120 -2.46 -3.96 16.27
CA VAL A 120 -1.94 -4.19 14.92
C VAL A 120 -2.13 -2.92 14.11
N ILE A 121 -1.08 -2.48 13.43
CA ILE A 121 -1.04 -1.27 12.60
C ILE A 121 -0.88 -1.71 11.15
N CYS A 122 -1.67 -1.16 10.22
CA CYS A 122 -1.48 -1.34 8.79
C CYS A 122 -0.88 -0.10 8.13
N ARG A 123 -0.42 -0.23 6.87
CA ARG A 123 -0.02 0.90 6.05
C ARG A 123 -1.24 1.62 5.50
N SER A 124 -1.06 2.88 5.20
CA SER A 124 -2.08 3.74 4.63
C SER A 124 -1.61 4.45 3.37
N GLN A 125 -2.56 4.88 2.58
CA GLN A 125 -2.36 5.78 1.44
C GLN A 125 -3.36 6.93 1.52
N SER A 126 -3.08 8.04 0.86
CA SER A 126 -4.06 9.12 0.68
C SER A 126 -4.88 8.89 -0.58
N PHE A 127 -6.12 9.38 -0.55
CA PHE A 127 -7.01 9.45 -1.70
C PHE A 127 -7.50 10.89 -1.90
N ASP A 128 -7.29 11.43 -3.08
CA ASP A 128 -7.83 12.73 -3.49
C ASP A 128 -9.06 12.50 -4.37
N PRO A 129 -10.28 12.75 -3.86
CA PRO A 129 -11.50 12.50 -4.63
C PRO A 129 -11.70 13.45 -5.82
N ALA A 130 -11.11 14.65 -5.78
CA ALA A 130 -11.21 15.60 -6.90
C ALA A 130 -10.33 15.17 -8.09
N LEU A 131 -9.16 14.60 -7.80
CA LEU A 131 -8.21 14.14 -8.81
C LEU A 131 -8.34 12.64 -9.12
N GLN A 132 -9.07 11.87 -8.32
CA GLN A 132 -9.14 10.39 -8.39
C GLN A 132 -7.76 9.73 -8.32
N VAL A 133 -6.87 10.24 -7.46
CA VAL A 133 -5.48 9.78 -7.32
C VAL A 133 -5.24 9.23 -5.93
N TYR A 134 -4.59 8.07 -5.88
CA TYR A 134 -4.04 7.49 -4.66
C TYR A 134 -2.55 7.79 -4.58
N ALA A 135 -2.06 8.13 -3.39
CA ALA A 135 -0.64 8.34 -3.14
C ALA A 135 -0.18 7.60 -1.87
N PRO A 136 0.95 6.88 -1.92
CA PRO A 136 1.50 6.21 -0.74
C PRO A 136 1.82 7.21 0.37
N MET A 137 1.62 6.78 1.63
CA MET A 137 1.97 7.54 2.84
C MET A 137 3.07 6.81 3.65
N PRO A 138 4.31 6.69 3.12
CA PRO A 138 5.39 5.94 3.79
C PRO A 138 5.77 6.53 5.15
N TRP A 139 5.51 7.82 5.34
CA TRP A 139 5.77 8.55 6.57
C TRP A 139 4.78 8.23 7.70
N SER A 140 3.64 7.56 7.40
CA SER A 140 2.66 7.17 8.41
C SER A 140 3.20 6.13 9.40
N VAL A 141 4.13 5.31 8.95
CA VAL A 141 4.90 4.37 9.78
C VAL A 141 6.36 4.40 9.31
N ARG A 142 7.24 4.94 10.12
CA ARG A 142 8.68 5.08 9.82
C ARG A 142 9.39 3.76 10.03
N GLN A 143 9.56 3.00 8.93
CA GLN A 143 10.13 1.65 8.95
C GLN A 143 11.54 1.61 9.55
N GLU A 144 12.32 2.66 9.36
CA GLU A 144 13.69 2.78 9.86
C GLU A 144 13.80 2.86 11.39
N LEU A 145 12.70 3.16 12.07
CA LEU A 145 12.64 3.22 13.54
C LEU A 145 12.04 1.95 14.17
N LEU A 146 11.51 1.04 13.35
CA LEU A 146 10.90 -0.19 13.85
C LEU A 146 11.97 -1.24 14.17
N PRO A 147 11.85 -1.95 15.29
CA PRO A 147 12.67 -3.12 15.54
C PRO A 147 12.33 -4.27 14.58
N ASP A 148 13.33 -5.07 14.21
CA ASP A 148 13.13 -6.27 13.37
C ASP A 148 12.58 -7.42 14.23
N LEU A 149 11.35 -7.27 14.69
CA LEU A 149 10.65 -8.22 15.54
C LEU A 149 9.22 -8.44 15.04
N LYS A 150 8.69 -9.64 15.23
CA LYS A 150 7.29 -9.96 14.87
C LYS A 150 6.29 -9.11 15.66
N PHE A 151 6.62 -8.79 16.90
CA PHE A 151 5.94 -7.81 17.76
C PHE A 151 6.95 -7.19 18.72
N PHE A 152 6.65 -6.02 19.21
CA PHE A 152 7.51 -5.22 20.08
C PHE A 152 6.68 -4.38 21.04
N SER A 153 7.33 -3.72 21.98
CA SER A 153 6.75 -2.75 22.91
C SER A 153 7.31 -1.35 22.67
N SER A 154 6.77 -0.35 23.36
CA SER A 154 7.36 0.99 23.33
C SER A 154 8.83 1.01 23.78
N HIS A 155 9.25 0.09 24.64
CA HIS A 155 10.63 0.00 25.15
C HIS A 155 11.62 -0.48 24.07
N ASP A 156 11.16 -1.21 23.08
CA ASP A 156 11.98 -1.71 21.97
C ASP A 156 12.23 -0.62 20.91
N ILE A 157 11.61 0.55 21.04
CA ILE A 157 11.88 1.77 20.26
C ILE A 157 12.63 2.74 21.18
N PRO A 158 13.96 2.75 21.16
CA PRO A 158 14.77 3.45 22.15
C PRO A 158 14.77 4.97 21.99
N SER A 159 14.43 5.47 20.80
CA SER A 159 14.45 6.89 20.47
C SER A 159 13.39 7.24 19.43
N ASP A 160 12.97 8.50 19.44
CA ASP A 160 12.04 9.07 18.45
C ASP A 160 10.66 8.37 18.37
N PHE A 161 10.24 7.81 19.50
CA PHE A 161 9.03 7.02 19.63
C PHE A 161 7.78 7.70 19.08
N PHE A 162 7.58 8.99 19.45
CA PHE A 162 6.39 9.74 19.03
C PHE A 162 6.39 10.11 17.54
N ARG A 163 7.48 9.91 16.81
CA ARG A 163 7.57 10.13 15.37
C ARG A 163 7.64 8.83 14.56
N THR A 164 7.57 7.67 15.25
CA THR A 164 7.60 6.36 14.59
C THR A 164 6.28 6.08 13.86
N PHE A 165 5.17 6.54 14.42
CA PHE A 165 3.84 6.37 13.86
C PHE A 165 3.11 7.71 13.77
N VAL A 166 2.18 7.84 12.82
CA VAL A 166 1.18 8.90 12.92
C VAL A 166 0.10 8.44 13.90
N TRP A 167 -0.37 9.35 14.73
CA TRP A 167 -1.26 9.03 15.86
C TRP A 167 -2.74 9.06 15.45
N TRP A 168 -3.05 8.47 14.31
CA TRP A 168 -4.40 8.26 13.85
C TRP A 168 -4.98 6.96 14.41
N PRO A 169 -6.27 6.87 14.72
CA PRO A 169 -6.88 5.65 15.21
C PRO A 169 -7.34 4.68 14.11
N TRP A 170 -7.50 5.16 12.86
CA TRP A 170 -8.15 4.43 11.79
C TRP A 170 -7.24 3.38 11.08
N ASP A 171 -5.95 3.42 11.26
CA ASP A 171 -5.00 2.42 10.78
C ASP A 171 -4.59 1.39 11.86
N LYS A 172 -5.30 1.41 13.02
CA LYS A 172 -4.94 0.63 14.21
C LYS A 172 -6.08 -0.23 14.70
N LEU A 173 -5.88 -1.54 14.72
CA LEU A 173 -6.77 -2.51 15.38
C LEU A 173 -6.33 -2.68 16.83
N LEU A 174 -7.14 -2.25 17.78
CA LEU A 174 -6.79 -2.11 19.19
C LEU A 174 -7.52 -3.17 20.02
N ARG A 175 -6.83 -3.83 20.95
CA ARG A 175 -7.47 -4.77 21.88
C ARG A 175 -8.40 -4.02 22.84
N ARG A 176 -9.71 -4.26 22.77
CA ARG A 176 -10.72 -3.54 23.57
C ARG A 176 -10.49 -3.69 25.08
N GLN A 177 -10.16 -4.93 25.55
CA GLN A 177 -9.89 -5.16 26.97
C GLN A 177 -8.70 -4.37 27.49
N PHE A 178 -7.68 -4.13 26.64
CA PHE A 178 -6.53 -3.29 27.00
C PHE A 178 -6.97 -1.84 27.25
N ILE A 179 -7.81 -1.28 26.38
CA ILE A 179 -8.36 0.07 26.54
C ILE A 179 -9.11 0.19 27.85
N THR A 180 -9.96 -0.79 28.15
CA THR A 180 -10.78 -0.83 29.38
C THR A 180 -9.90 -0.93 30.64
N ASN A 181 -8.91 -1.80 30.64
CA ASN A 181 -8.01 -2.03 31.79
C ASN A 181 -7.19 -0.79 32.13
N HIS A 182 -6.79 -0.01 31.12
CA HIS A 182 -6.02 1.22 31.30
C HIS A 182 -6.89 2.48 31.32
N GLN A 183 -8.22 2.35 31.26
CA GLN A 183 -9.19 3.46 31.30
C GLN A 183 -8.91 4.54 30.26
N LEU A 184 -8.43 4.14 29.08
CA LEU A 184 -8.07 5.09 28.01
C LEU A 184 -9.34 5.65 27.36
N ARG A 185 -9.34 6.96 27.11
CA ARG A 185 -10.45 7.68 26.46
C ARG A 185 -9.89 8.72 25.48
N PHE A 186 -10.64 8.96 24.42
CA PHE A 186 -10.41 10.12 23.56
C PHE A 186 -10.68 11.42 24.32
N GLN A 187 -9.92 12.47 24.02
CA GLN A 187 -10.20 13.78 24.57
C GLN A 187 -11.44 14.39 23.91
N GLU A 188 -12.26 15.08 24.69
CA GLU A 188 -13.45 15.78 24.19
C GLU A 188 -13.06 17.21 23.76
N ILE A 189 -12.12 17.32 22.83
CA ILE A 189 -11.66 18.54 22.18
C ILE A 189 -11.98 18.49 20.70
N ARG A 190 -12.17 19.64 20.06
CA ARG A 190 -12.69 19.73 18.69
C ARG A 190 -11.78 19.06 17.67
N THR A 191 -10.48 19.28 17.75
CA THR A 191 -9.47 18.67 16.84
C THR A 191 -8.37 18.03 17.68
N THR A 192 -7.53 17.17 17.07
CA THR A 192 -6.40 16.52 17.77
C THR A 192 -6.85 15.63 18.96
N ASN A 193 -8.12 15.25 19.00
CA ASN A 193 -8.72 14.46 20.08
C ASN A 193 -8.19 13.03 20.17
N ASP A 194 -7.58 12.54 19.09
CA ASP A 194 -6.99 11.22 18.90
C ASP A 194 -5.56 11.09 19.44
N LEU A 195 -4.78 12.16 19.38
CA LEU A 195 -3.36 12.16 19.74
C LEU A 195 -3.10 11.55 21.12
N PHE A 196 -3.77 12.08 22.15
CA PHE A 196 -3.58 11.60 23.52
C PHE A 196 -3.93 10.11 23.64
N PHE A 197 -5.10 9.70 23.13
CA PHE A 197 -5.58 8.34 23.24
C PHE A 197 -4.62 7.35 22.59
N VAL A 198 -4.21 7.61 21.33
CA VAL A 198 -3.33 6.71 20.59
C VAL A 198 -1.93 6.68 21.17
N CYS A 199 -1.36 7.85 21.53
CA CYS A 199 -0.04 7.91 22.17
C CYS A 199 -0.03 7.15 23.51
N ALA A 200 -1.04 7.36 24.36
CA ALA A 200 -1.15 6.69 25.64
C ALA A 200 -1.29 5.17 25.48
N PHE A 201 -2.13 4.71 24.53
CA PHE A 201 -2.26 3.30 24.21
C PHE A 201 -0.92 2.70 23.80
N MET A 202 -0.25 3.32 22.83
CA MET A 202 1.02 2.83 22.27
C MET A 202 2.16 2.81 23.30
N LEU A 203 2.20 3.80 24.20
CA LEU A 203 3.19 3.83 25.30
C LEU A 203 3.04 2.64 26.25
N MET A 204 1.80 2.23 26.52
CA MET A 204 1.49 1.16 27.45
C MET A 204 1.50 -0.23 26.80
N ALA A 205 1.35 -0.32 25.48
CA ALA A 205 1.24 -1.59 24.76
C ALA A 205 2.55 -2.40 24.81
N ASN A 206 2.41 -3.69 25.10
CA ASN A 206 3.52 -4.64 25.18
C ASN A 206 3.67 -5.47 23.90
N ARG A 207 2.64 -5.53 23.08
CA ARG A 207 2.59 -6.36 21.87
C ARG A 207 2.05 -5.56 20.69
N ILE A 208 2.90 -4.71 20.14
CA ILE A 208 2.66 -3.89 18.94
C ILE A 208 3.14 -4.68 17.73
N SER A 209 2.35 -4.77 16.69
CA SER A 209 2.77 -5.37 15.41
C SER A 209 2.38 -4.48 14.23
N VAL A 210 3.23 -4.45 13.21
CA VAL A 210 2.98 -3.73 11.97
C VAL A 210 2.78 -4.72 10.83
N LEU A 211 1.71 -4.53 10.06
CA LEU A 211 1.50 -5.17 8.77
C LEU A 211 2.03 -4.26 7.67
N ASN A 212 2.91 -4.79 6.83
CA ASN A 212 3.45 -4.04 5.68
C ASN A 212 2.52 -4.12 4.47
N GLU A 213 1.22 -3.95 4.70
CA GLU A 213 0.15 -3.97 3.70
C GLU A 213 -0.61 -2.65 3.77
N THR A 214 -0.86 -2.00 2.62
CA THR A 214 -1.68 -0.78 2.54
C THR A 214 -3.14 -1.22 2.50
N LEU A 215 -3.85 -1.02 3.63
CA LEU A 215 -5.20 -1.54 3.83
C LEU A 215 -6.26 -0.46 4.06
N ILE A 216 -5.84 0.82 4.10
CA ILE A 216 -6.77 1.94 4.24
C ILE A 216 -6.33 3.12 3.38
N SER A 217 -7.32 3.81 2.81
CA SER A 217 -7.15 5.04 2.03
C SER A 217 -7.80 6.18 2.78
N HIS A 218 -6.99 7.14 3.21
CA HIS A 218 -7.45 8.35 3.90
C HIS A 218 -7.78 9.45 2.90
N THR A 219 -8.99 9.99 2.99
CA THR A 219 -9.46 11.05 2.11
C THR A 219 -8.84 12.38 2.48
N ILE A 220 -8.24 13.05 1.50
CA ILE A 220 -7.59 14.35 1.65
C ILE A 220 -8.28 15.43 0.81
N ASN A 221 -7.91 16.72 1.05
CA ASN A 221 -8.34 17.89 0.26
C ASN A 221 -9.85 18.16 0.26
N ARG A 222 -10.58 17.73 1.31
CA ARG A 222 -11.97 18.16 1.51
C ARG A 222 -12.02 19.52 2.21
N SER A 223 -12.77 20.47 1.61
CA SER A 223 -12.92 21.85 2.16
C SER A 223 -13.61 21.90 3.52
N GLU A 224 -14.48 20.93 3.81
CA GLU A 224 -15.27 20.85 5.06
C GLU A 224 -14.64 19.96 6.14
N SER A 225 -13.43 19.45 5.90
CA SER A 225 -12.73 18.60 6.88
C SER A 225 -12.39 19.40 8.15
N LEU A 226 -12.39 18.72 9.32
CA LEU A 226 -11.93 19.31 10.57
C LEU A 226 -10.49 19.84 10.45
N SER A 227 -9.70 19.23 9.60
CA SER A 227 -8.35 19.67 9.27
C SER A 227 -8.31 21.04 8.59
N ALA A 228 -9.30 21.36 7.75
CA ALA A 228 -9.41 22.69 7.12
C ALA A 228 -9.84 23.78 8.10
N THR A 229 -10.54 23.45 9.21
CA THR A 229 -11.07 24.40 10.20
C THR A 229 -10.19 24.53 11.45
N ARG A 230 -8.94 24.04 11.41
CA ARG A 230 -8.03 24.08 12.59
C ARG A 230 -7.77 25.47 13.17
N ALA A 231 -7.89 26.52 12.37
CA ALA A 231 -7.76 27.89 12.87
C ALA A 231 -8.75 28.22 14.00
N GLU A 232 -9.95 27.62 14.00
CA GLU A 232 -10.97 27.83 15.03
C GLU A 232 -10.69 27.05 16.33
N SER A 233 -9.87 26.01 16.27
CA SER A 233 -9.56 25.08 17.37
C SER A 233 -8.05 24.93 17.63
N HIS A 234 -7.26 25.94 17.26
CA HIS A 234 -5.80 25.89 17.33
C HIS A 234 -5.24 25.53 18.72
N ARG A 235 -5.97 25.84 19.79
CA ARG A 235 -5.57 25.53 21.17
C ARG A 235 -5.56 24.04 21.47
N CYS A 236 -6.38 23.25 20.78
CA CYS A 236 -6.51 21.81 21.02
C CYS A 236 -5.17 21.07 20.83
N ALA A 237 -4.31 21.53 19.92
CA ALA A 237 -2.98 20.95 19.72
C ALA A 237 -2.11 21.01 20.99
N VAL A 238 -2.09 22.17 21.66
CA VAL A 238 -1.32 22.35 22.91
C VAL A 238 -2.00 21.58 24.04
N GLU A 239 -3.32 21.60 24.13
CA GLU A 239 -4.09 20.84 25.15
C GLU A 239 -3.81 19.36 25.10
N ALA A 240 -3.76 18.77 23.88
CA ALA A 240 -3.43 17.37 23.68
C ALA A 240 -1.99 17.03 24.13
N LEU A 241 -1.03 17.90 23.82
CA LEU A 241 0.36 17.72 24.26
C LEU A 241 0.53 17.87 25.77
N VAL A 242 -0.21 18.78 26.41
CA VAL A 242 -0.21 18.93 27.89
C VAL A 242 -0.74 17.65 28.53
N ALA A 243 -1.86 17.11 28.04
CA ALA A 243 -2.41 15.84 28.52
C ALA A 243 -1.44 14.68 28.35
N LEU A 244 -0.78 14.59 27.21
CA LEU A 244 0.23 13.57 26.94
C LEU A 244 1.42 13.68 27.93
N LYS A 245 1.93 14.89 28.17
CA LYS A 245 3.01 15.12 29.16
C LYS A 245 2.60 14.66 30.55
N ALA A 246 1.40 15.05 30.99
CA ALA A 246 0.88 14.65 32.29
C ALA A 246 0.79 13.12 32.43
N PHE A 247 0.33 12.43 31.37
CA PHE A 247 0.25 10.98 31.34
C PHE A 247 1.64 10.32 31.42
N ILE A 248 2.62 10.79 30.63
CA ILE A 248 4.00 10.28 30.67
C ILE A 248 4.59 10.42 32.08
N CYS A 249 4.36 11.58 32.75
CA CYS A 249 4.77 11.79 34.12
C CYS A 249 4.08 10.83 35.09
N GLN A 250 2.75 10.69 35.00
CA GLN A 250 1.95 9.80 35.84
C GLN A 250 2.38 8.33 35.73
N GLN A 251 2.78 7.89 34.55
CA GLN A 251 3.27 6.53 34.30
C GLN A 251 4.76 6.34 34.71
N GLY A 252 5.43 7.36 35.20
CA GLY A 252 6.85 7.30 35.58
C GLY A 252 7.82 7.14 34.38
N MET A 253 7.34 7.42 33.15
CA MET A 253 8.10 7.23 31.92
C MET A 253 8.89 8.48 31.49
N MET A 254 8.82 9.58 32.27
CA MET A 254 9.36 10.86 31.84
C MET A 254 10.87 10.84 31.60
N GLU A 255 11.63 10.13 32.45
CA GLU A 255 13.08 10.03 32.29
C GLU A 255 13.47 9.42 30.93
N HIS A 256 12.73 8.42 30.48
CA HIS A 256 13.03 7.69 29.23
C HIS A 256 12.41 8.36 27.99
N ARG A 257 11.35 9.14 28.16
CA ARG A 257 10.56 9.71 27.02
C ARG A 257 10.63 11.22 26.90
N LEU A 258 11.35 11.90 27.79
CA LEU A 258 11.43 13.38 27.77
C LEU A 258 12.04 13.89 26.45
N ARG A 259 13.10 13.24 25.98
CA ARG A 259 13.75 13.61 24.70
C ARG A 259 12.80 13.39 23.54
N ASP A 260 12.15 12.23 23.47
CA ASP A 260 11.15 11.93 22.45
C ASP A 260 10.01 12.95 22.45
N TYR A 261 9.49 13.27 23.64
CA TYR A 261 8.43 14.25 23.81
C TYR A 261 8.84 15.65 23.34
N LYS A 262 10.03 16.13 23.72
CA LYS A 262 10.54 17.45 23.29
C LYS A 262 10.62 17.55 21.75
N ASN A 263 11.19 16.54 21.12
CA ASN A 263 11.32 16.49 19.66
C ASN A 263 9.96 16.44 18.97
N TYR A 264 9.06 15.61 19.48
CA TYR A 264 7.71 15.50 18.93
C TYR A 264 6.94 16.82 19.05
N VAL A 265 6.96 17.46 20.21
CA VAL A 265 6.31 18.76 20.43
C VAL A 265 6.76 19.80 19.41
N VAL A 266 8.07 19.93 19.18
CA VAL A 266 8.61 20.91 18.23
C VAL A 266 8.09 20.63 16.80
N VAL A 267 8.19 19.39 16.32
CA VAL A 267 7.75 19.03 14.97
C VAL A 267 6.24 19.18 14.82
N PHE A 268 5.48 18.70 15.78
CA PHE A 268 4.02 18.73 15.75
C PHE A 268 3.48 20.15 15.77
N LEU A 269 4.01 21.02 16.63
CA LEU A 269 3.59 22.41 16.70
C LEU A 269 4.08 23.24 15.53
N GLU A 270 5.28 22.98 14.99
CA GLU A 270 5.73 23.62 13.76
C GLU A 270 4.78 23.29 12.59
N TRP A 271 4.38 22.00 12.46
CA TRP A 271 3.41 21.61 11.43
C TRP A 271 2.08 22.36 11.59
N HIS A 272 1.58 22.53 12.81
CA HIS A 272 0.37 23.32 13.07
C HIS A 272 0.56 24.80 12.70
N LEU A 273 1.69 25.41 13.06
CA LEU A 273 2.00 26.79 12.68
C LEU A 273 2.07 26.97 11.16
N ASN A 274 2.58 25.96 10.44
CA ASN A 274 2.70 26.01 8.98
C ASN A 274 1.34 25.83 8.27
N THR A 275 0.32 25.33 8.96
CA THR A 275 -1.01 25.03 8.38
C THR A 275 -2.12 25.98 8.85
N ILE A 276 -1.89 26.79 9.87
CA ILE A 276 -2.85 27.78 10.37
C ILE A 276 -2.56 29.15 9.75
N SER A 277 -3.60 29.81 9.30
CA SER A 277 -3.52 31.13 8.66
C SER A 277 -4.57 32.09 9.22
N GLY A 278 -4.52 33.34 8.77
CA GLY A 278 -5.46 34.40 9.16
C GLY A 278 -5.32 34.87 10.60
N PRO A 279 -6.40 35.40 11.21
CA PRO A 279 -6.36 36.05 12.54
C PRO A 279 -5.93 35.13 13.70
N ALA A 280 -6.11 33.79 13.52
CA ALA A 280 -5.74 32.80 14.52
C ALA A 280 -4.22 32.58 14.63
N PHE A 281 -3.43 32.99 13.66
CA PHE A 281 -2.00 32.70 13.62
C PHE A 281 -1.24 33.38 14.78
N HIS A 282 -1.40 34.69 14.97
CA HIS A 282 -0.64 35.40 15.97
C HIS A 282 -0.88 34.91 17.41
N PRO A 283 -2.13 34.75 17.86
CA PRO A 283 -2.37 34.23 19.21
C PRO A 283 -1.90 32.79 19.38
N PHE A 284 -2.01 31.98 18.33
CA PHE A 284 -1.51 30.60 18.36
C PHE A 284 0.03 30.58 18.37
N TYR A 285 0.69 31.40 17.54
CA TYR A 285 2.15 31.48 17.53
C TYR A 285 2.69 31.87 18.93
N GLN A 286 2.08 32.81 19.59
CA GLN A 286 2.48 33.23 20.95
C GLN A 286 2.33 32.06 21.94
N GLN A 287 1.20 31.37 21.91
CA GLN A 287 0.96 30.17 22.74
C GLN A 287 2.01 29.08 22.50
N VAL A 288 2.29 28.78 21.23
CA VAL A 288 3.29 27.77 20.82
C VAL A 288 4.68 28.17 21.29
N LYS A 289 5.07 29.45 21.09
CA LYS A 289 6.38 29.97 21.51
C LYS A 289 6.57 29.83 23.03
N GLU A 290 5.59 30.24 23.80
CA GLU A 290 5.62 30.12 25.29
C GLU A 290 5.74 28.64 25.70
N PHE A 291 4.96 27.77 25.08
CA PHE A 291 4.98 26.33 25.37
C PHE A 291 6.31 25.67 25.03
N VAL A 292 6.88 25.99 23.85
CA VAL A 292 8.15 25.41 23.38
C VAL A 292 9.33 25.97 24.21
N VAL A 293 9.33 27.24 24.59
CA VAL A 293 10.34 27.80 25.49
C VAL A 293 10.30 27.12 26.86
N ALA A 294 9.10 26.81 27.37
CA ALA A 294 8.92 26.12 28.67
C ALA A 294 9.37 24.65 28.66
N LEU A 295 9.68 24.07 27.49
CA LEU A 295 10.29 22.73 27.39
C LEU A 295 11.75 22.71 27.87
N ASP A 296 12.42 23.86 27.95
CA ASP A 296 13.84 24.00 28.27
C ASP A 296 14.71 23.01 27.49
N ALA A 297 14.46 22.95 26.18
CA ALA A 297 15.21 22.05 25.29
C ALA A 297 16.61 22.62 24.97
N LYS A 298 17.62 21.77 25.08
CA LYS A 298 19.01 22.08 24.73
C LYS A 298 19.37 21.52 23.38
N SER A 299 20.50 21.97 22.80
CA SER A 299 21.00 21.47 21.49
C SER A 299 21.10 19.93 21.43
N ASP A 300 21.55 19.32 22.53
CA ASP A 300 21.76 17.87 22.61
C ASP A 300 20.45 17.06 22.76
N ASP A 301 19.33 17.74 23.03
CA ASP A 301 18.02 17.11 23.08
C ASP A 301 17.49 16.74 21.68
N PHE A 302 17.96 17.41 20.62
CA PHE A 302 17.41 17.19 19.29
C PHE A 302 18.00 15.97 18.60
N TYR A 303 17.16 15.26 17.83
CA TYR A 303 17.57 14.08 17.06
C TYR A 303 18.24 14.46 15.75
N ASP A 304 17.85 15.59 15.16
CA ASP A 304 18.39 16.07 13.89
C ASP A 304 18.41 17.61 13.83
N GLU A 305 19.15 18.13 12.85
CA GLU A 305 19.29 19.57 12.61
C GLU A 305 17.97 20.24 12.20
N PHE A 306 17.06 19.49 11.58
CA PHE A 306 15.76 20.00 11.16
C PHE A 306 14.93 20.40 12.38
N ILE A 307 14.87 19.54 13.41
CA ILE A 307 14.14 19.82 14.67
C ILE A 307 14.80 20.95 15.42
N ALA A 308 16.15 20.96 15.49
CA ALA A 308 16.90 22.05 16.11
C ALA A 308 16.61 23.41 15.44
N ALA A 309 16.57 23.45 14.12
CA ALA A 309 16.24 24.65 13.35
C ALA A 309 14.76 25.08 13.56
N ALA A 310 13.82 24.12 13.63
CA ALA A 310 12.42 24.39 13.94
C ALA A 310 12.26 25.00 15.32
N HIS A 311 12.89 24.42 16.33
CA HIS A 311 12.93 24.96 17.69
C HIS A 311 13.50 26.38 17.72
N HIS A 312 14.63 26.61 17.05
CA HIS A 312 15.25 27.93 16.97
C HIS A 312 14.29 28.97 16.35
N ARG A 313 13.65 28.63 15.20
CA ARG A 313 12.67 29.53 14.57
C ARG A 313 11.52 29.90 15.51
N ILE A 314 10.94 28.90 16.17
CA ILE A 314 9.80 29.11 17.07
C ILE A 314 10.21 30.01 18.26
N THR A 315 11.38 29.77 18.85
CA THR A 315 11.78 30.42 20.09
C THR A 315 12.39 31.80 19.89
N THR A 316 13.04 32.09 18.79
CA THR A 316 13.81 33.33 18.56
C THR A 316 13.08 34.35 17.70
N LEU A 317 12.30 33.92 16.68
CA LEU A 317 11.66 34.85 15.77
C LEU A 317 10.44 35.52 16.37
N SER A 318 10.03 36.64 15.80
CA SER A 318 8.67 37.19 16.00
C SER A 318 7.67 36.40 15.10
N ALA A 319 6.38 36.59 15.28
CA ALA A 319 5.34 35.99 14.47
C ALA A 319 5.48 36.37 12.99
N GLU A 320 5.80 37.63 12.73
CA GLU A 320 6.01 38.16 11.38
C GLU A 320 7.27 37.60 10.75
N GLU A 321 8.40 37.57 11.46
CA GLU A 321 9.64 36.95 10.98
C GLU A 321 9.47 35.46 10.70
N TYR A 322 8.69 34.75 11.54
CA TYR A 322 8.36 33.34 11.29
C TYR A 322 7.58 33.17 10.00
N LEU A 323 6.55 34.01 9.74
CA LEU A 323 5.78 33.96 8.49
C LEU A 323 6.65 34.26 7.27
N PHE A 324 7.57 35.23 7.36
CA PHE A 324 8.55 35.49 6.28
C PHE A 324 9.46 34.28 6.04
N SER A 325 9.99 33.67 7.11
CA SER A 325 10.79 32.45 7.02
C SER A 325 10.01 31.28 6.43
N LEU A 326 8.74 31.14 6.77
CA LEU A 326 7.84 30.12 6.20
C LEU A 326 7.65 30.35 4.71
N LYS A 327 7.33 31.59 4.30
CA LYS A 327 7.17 31.95 2.89
C LYS A 327 8.42 31.61 2.08
N ASP A 328 9.61 31.97 2.58
CA ASP A 328 10.88 31.70 1.89
C ASP A 328 11.15 30.20 1.75
N ARG A 329 10.80 29.40 2.76
CA ARG A 329 10.90 27.92 2.71
C ARG A 329 9.96 27.36 1.67
N VAL A 330 8.68 27.76 1.69
CA VAL A 330 7.67 27.28 0.73
C VAL A 330 8.05 27.66 -0.72
N LEU A 331 8.58 28.87 -0.93
CA LEU A 331 9.05 29.27 -2.26
C LEU A 331 10.21 28.40 -2.76
N LYS A 332 11.19 28.12 -1.90
CA LYS A 332 12.32 27.24 -2.26
C LYS A 332 11.86 25.81 -2.54
N GLU A 333 10.93 25.29 -1.76
CA GLU A 333 10.33 23.96 -2.02
C GLU A 333 9.57 23.96 -3.35
N LEU A 334 8.82 24.99 -3.65
CA LEU A 334 8.10 25.12 -4.92
C LEU A 334 9.07 25.14 -6.10
N GLU A 335 10.14 25.94 -6.03
CA GLU A 335 11.19 25.99 -7.06
C GLU A 335 11.84 24.61 -7.25
N PHE A 336 12.16 23.91 -6.16
CA PHE A 336 12.71 22.56 -6.21
C PHE A 336 11.76 21.57 -6.90
N PHE A 337 10.48 21.56 -6.52
CA PHE A 337 9.50 20.66 -7.14
C PHE A 337 9.23 21.00 -8.60
N GLN A 338 9.21 22.28 -8.97
CA GLN A 338 9.08 22.71 -10.36
C GLN A 338 10.27 22.23 -11.20
N ALA A 339 11.49 22.40 -10.70
CA ALA A 339 12.70 21.89 -11.37
C ALA A 339 12.67 20.36 -11.50
N ARG A 340 12.27 19.65 -10.45
CA ARG A 340 12.13 18.19 -10.47
C ARG A 340 11.07 17.72 -11.44
N SER A 341 9.91 18.38 -11.47
CA SER A 341 8.83 18.08 -12.42
C SER A 341 9.30 18.25 -13.88
N SER A 342 10.00 19.36 -14.16
CA SER A 342 10.57 19.61 -15.50
C SER A 342 11.59 18.54 -15.90
N ALA A 343 12.44 18.11 -14.99
CA ALA A 343 13.42 17.05 -15.24
C ALA A 343 12.73 15.70 -15.52
N LEU A 344 11.69 15.35 -14.74
CA LEU A 344 10.92 14.14 -14.97
C LEU A 344 10.14 14.17 -16.29
N GLN A 345 9.62 15.32 -16.70
CA GLN A 345 8.99 15.47 -18.01
C GLN A 345 9.98 15.20 -19.15
N GLN A 346 11.19 15.73 -19.07
CA GLN A 346 12.25 15.46 -20.06
C GLN A 346 12.64 13.97 -20.10
N GLU A 347 12.69 13.32 -18.93
CA GLU A 347 12.97 11.89 -18.85
C GLU A 347 11.86 11.07 -19.51
N VAL A 348 10.58 11.40 -19.24
CA VAL A 348 9.41 10.77 -19.90
C VAL A 348 9.45 10.96 -21.41
N GLU A 349 9.74 12.16 -21.90
CA GLU A 349 9.88 12.41 -23.35
C GLU A 349 11.00 11.55 -23.96
N THR A 350 12.16 11.49 -23.30
CA THR A 350 13.29 10.67 -23.75
C THR A 350 12.94 9.18 -23.81
N LEU A 351 12.30 8.67 -22.76
CA LEU A 351 11.86 7.27 -22.71
C LEU A 351 10.78 6.98 -23.76
N THR A 352 9.87 7.92 -24.01
CA THR A 352 8.84 7.79 -25.03
C THR A 352 9.45 7.69 -26.42
N HIS A 353 10.44 8.54 -26.75
CA HIS A 353 11.16 8.46 -28.02
C HIS A 353 11.95 7.15 -28.17
N SER A 354 12.63 6.71 -27.11
CA SER A 354 13.33 5.43 -27.10
C SER A 354 12.39 4.24 -27.33
N PHE A 355 11.24 4.26 -26.68
CA PHE A 355 10.21 3.21 -26.83
C PHE A 355 9.61 3.19 -28.25
N ALA A 356 9.37 4.37 -28.85
CA ALA A 356 8.91 4.47 -30.23
C ALA A 356 9.95 3.86 -31.21
N GLY A 357 11.25 4.19 -31.04
CA GLY A 357 12.33 3.60 -31.83
C GLY A 357 12.43 2.08 -31.71
N GLN A 358 12.28 1.52 -30.50
CA GLN A 358 12.26 0.07 -30.29
C GLN A 358 11.03 -0.60 -30.92
N LYS A 359 9.89 0.07 -30.93
CA LYS A 359 8.67 -0.42 -31.58
C LYS A 359 8.86 -0.54 -33.11
N ASP A 360 9.50 0.47 -33.73
CA ASP A 360 9.80 0.47 -35.14
C ASP A 360 10.82 -0.62 -35.50
N GLU A 361 11.87 -0.79 -34.69
CA GLU A 361 12.85 -1.87 -34.86
C GLU A 361 12.21 -3.27 -34.73
N ASN A 362 11.32 -3.46 -33.79
CA ASN A 362 10.55 -4.71 -33.64
C ASN A 362 9.64 -4.97 -34.86
N ALA A 363 9.03 -3.95 -35.45
CA ALA A 363 8.24 -4.10 -36.67
C ALA A 363 9.11 -4.54 -37.86
N ILE A 364 10.33 -4.00 -38.01
CA ILE A 364 11.28 -4.43 -39.02
C ILE A 364 11.70 -5.88 -38.81
N LEU A 365 12.04 -6.27 -37.58
CA LEU A 365 12.40 -7.64 -37.23
C LEU A 365 11.26 -8.63 -37.50
N HIS A 366 10.02 -8.23 -37.26
CA HIS A 366 8.85 -9.06 -37.53
C HIS A 366 8.66 -9.33 -39.04
N ASN A 367 8.88 -8.32 -39.89
CA ASN A 367 8.85 -8.48 -41.33
C ASN A 367 9.98 -9.39 -41.82
N GLN A 368 11.20 -9.22 -41.28
CA GLN A 368 12.33 -10.11 -41.62
C GLN A 368 12.08 -11.55 -41.20
N LEU A 369 11.46 -11.77 -40.05
CA LEU A 369 11.08 -13.10 -39.58
C LEU A 369 10.07 -13.76 -40.57
N HIS A 370 9.10 -13.01 -41.01
CA HIS A 370 8.10 -13.49 -41.98
C HIS A 370 8.74 -13.90 -43.31
N GLU A 371 9.68 -13.08 -43.86
CA GLU A 371 10.42 -13.42 -45.06
C GLU A 371 11.26 -14.72 -44.89
N ILE A 372 11.85 -14.93 -43.72
CA ILE A 372 12.60 -16.14 -43.41
C ILE A 372 11.66 -17.35 -43.35
N GLU A 373 10.51 -17.23 -42.74
CA GLU A 373 9.49 -18.30 -42.64
C GLU A 373 8.99 -18.74 -44.03
N GLU A 374 8.76 -17.79 -44.94
CA GLU A 374 8.39 -18.07 -46.32
C GLU A 374 9.51 -18.85 -47.03
N ARG A 375 10.77 -18.42 -46.88
CA ARG A 375 11.92 -19.12 -47.46
C ARG A 375 12.13 -20.51 -46.89
N VAL A 376 11.91 -20.71 -45.60
CA VAL A 376 11.95 -22.06 -44.97
C VAL A 376 10.87 -22.96 -45.58
N THR A 377 9.67 -22.45 -45.75
CA THR A 377 8.55 -23.19 -46.33
C THR A 377 8.87 -23.63 -47.78
N GLU A 378 9.45 -22.75 -48.59
CA GLU A 378 9.89 -23.05 -49.94
C GLU A 378 11.00 -24.13 -49.96
N GLN A 379 11.96 -24.02 -49.06
CA GLN A 379 13.05 -25.01 -48.94
C GLN A 379 12.52 -26.38 -48.49
N GLU A 380 11.55 -26.43 -47.60
CA GLU A 380 10.91 -27.70 -47.21
C GLU A 380 10.16 -28.35 -48.37
N GLN A 381 9.50 -27.56 -49.22
CA GLN A 381 8.87 -28.10 -50.44
C GLN A 381 9.91 -28.67 -51.40
N ASN A 382 11.03 -27.97 -51.61
CA ASN A 382 12.12 -28.43 -52.42
C ASN A 382 12.75 -29.74 -51.89
N ILE A 383 12.96 -29.82 -50.57
CA ILE A 383 13.45 -31.03 -49.91
C ILE A 383 12.48 -32.20 -50.12
N ARG A 384 11.17 -32.02 -50.01
CA ARG A 384 10.17 -33.06 -50.30
C ARG A 384 10.27 -33.54 -51.75
N GLN A 385 10.31 -32.62 -52.71
CA GLN A 385 10.44 -33.00 -54.13
C GLN A 385 11.72 -33.76 -54.41
N LEU A 386 12.85 -33.36 -53.84
CA LEU A 386 14.13 -34.08 -53.98
C LEU A 386 14.09 -35.45 -53.29
N THR A 387 13.41 -35.55 -52.16
CA THR A 387 13.22 -36.85 -51.46
C THR A 387 12.40 -37.81 -52.31
N ASP A 388 11.32 -37.32 -52.92
CA ASP A 388 10.48 -38.15 -53.81
C ASP A 388 11.28 -38.64 -55.06
N LYS A 389 12.01 -37.75 -55.74
CA LYS A 389 12.90 -38.07 -56.79
C LYS A 389 13.97 -39.10 -56.42
N ASN A 390 14.54 -38.95 -55.22
CA ASN A 390 15.52 -39.92 -54.73
C ASN A 390 14.90 -41.29 -54.46
N ASN A 391 13.68 -41.33 -53.95
CA ASN A 391 12.93 -42.57 -53.73
C ASN A 391 12.60 -43.25 -55.08
N ASP A 392 12.18 -42.50 -56.12
CA ASP A 392 11.93 -43.00 -57.48
C ASP A 392 13.20 -43.57 -58.10
N MET A 393 14.33 -42.83 -57.98
CA MET A 393 15.64 -43.35 -58.47
C MET A 393 16.08 -44.60 -57.73
N HIS A 394 15.84 -44.74 -56.46
CA HIS A 394 16.13 -45.94 -55.69
C HIS A 394 15.27 -47.07 -56.10
N HIS A 395 14.00 -46.87 -56.46
CA HIS A 395 13.09 -47.83 -56.96
C HIS A 395 13.57 -48.33 -58.37
N GLU A 396 13.91 -47.40 -59.28
CA GLU A 396 14.47 -47.79 -60.63
C GLU A 396 15.79 -48.55 -60.52
N MET A 397 16.70 -48.09 -59.60
CA MET A 397 17.94 -48.84 -59.33
C MET A 397 17.68 -50.25 -58.83
N THR A 398 16.68 -50.43 -57.98
CA THR A 398 16.31 -51.77 -57.46
C THR A 398 15.79 -52.65 -58.56
N ILE A 399 14.94 -52.13 -59.47
CA ILE A 399 14.45 -52.89 -60.66
C ILE A 399 15.63 -53.26 -61.57
N LYS A 400 16.50 -52.33 -61.94
CA LYS A 400 17.68 -52.63 -62.80
C LYS A 400 18.63 -53.61 -62.14
N GLN A 401 18.79 -53.59 -60.85
CA GLN A 401 19.60 -54.55 -60.10
C GLN A 401 18.94 -55.96 -60.14
N GLN A 402 17.63 -56.06 -60.11
CA GLN A 402 16.91 -57.33 -60.29
C GLN A 402 17.06 -57.85 -61.71
N GLU A 403 16.82 -57.01 -62.73
CA GLU A 403 17.02 -57.36 -64.13
C GLU A 403 18.47 -57.83 -64.41
N PHE A 404 19.46 -57.14 -63.88
CA PHE A 404 20.88 -57.53 -63.97
C PHE A 404 21.11 -58.89 -63.31
N ASN A 405 20.55 -59.13 -62.13
CA ASN A 405 20.68 -60.43 -61.45
C ASN A 405 20.03 -61.55 -62.21
N GLU A 406 18.88 -61.32 -62.84
CA GLU A 406 18.20 -62.32 -63.74
C GLU A 406 19.02 -62.64 -64.97
N ILE A 407 19.55 -61.58 -65.64
CA ILE A 407 20.43 -61.78 -66.82
C ILE A 407 21.70 -62.52 -66.38
N TYR A 408 22.29 -62.19 -65.27
CA TYR A 408 23.47 -62.84 -64.73
C TYR A 408 23.21 -64.32 -64.42
N GLN A 409 22.09 -64.65 -63.80
CA GLN A 409 21.70 -66.03 -63.50
C GLN A 409 21.40 -66.79 -64.78
N HIS A 410 20.71 -66.19 -65.77
CA HIS A 410 20.48 -66.82 -67.10
C HIS A 410 21.81 -67.05 -67.78
N HIS A 411 22.74 -66.15 -67.82
CA HIS A 411 24.08 -66.33 -68.39
C HIS A 411 24.88 -67.45 -67.68
N LYS A 412 24.82 -67.46 -66.34
CA LYS A 412 25.45 -68.51 -65.54
C LYS A 412 24.85 -69.87 -65.80
N ASN A 413 23.53 -69.95 -65.96
CA ASN A 413 22.84 -71.20 -66.33
C ASN A 413 23.20 -71.64 -67.72
N LEU A 414 23.29 -70.75 -68.71
CA LEU A 414 23.76 -71.04 -70.07
C LEU A 414 25.17 -71.60 -70.06
N ILE A 415 26.11 -71.01 -69.37
CA ILE A 415 27.50 -71.49 -69.27
C ILE A 415 27.59 -72.83 -68.55
N SER A 416 26.73 -73.11 -67.61
CA SER A 416 26.70 -74.34 -66.83
C SER A 416 25.95 -75.46 -67.51
N SER A 417 25.14 -75.17 -68.55
CA SER A 417 24.34 -76.12 -69.23
C SER A 417 25.21 -77.19 -69.88
N LEU A 418 24.70 -78.44 -69.98
CA LEU A 418 25.35 -79.53 -70.63
C LEU A 418 25.66 -79.20 -72.09
N SER A 419 24.74 -78.47 -72.77
CA SER A 419 24.89 -78.09 -74.20
C SER A 419 26.08 -77.15 -74.37
N TRP A 420 26.26 -76.17 -73.41
CA TRP A 420 27.39 -75.20 -73.43
C TRP A 420 28.73 -75.89 -73.12
N LYS A 421 28.73 -76.83 -72.18
CA LYS A 421 29.91 -77.61 -71.81
C LYS A 421 30.31 -78.56 -72.96
N LEU A 422 29.36 -79.19 -73.61
CA LEU A 422 29.59 -80.13 -74.78
C LEU A 422 30.06 -79.39 -76.02
N THR A 423 29.63 -78.18 -76.28
CA THR A 423 30.02 -77.36 -77.42
C THR A 423 31.27 -76.49 -77.17
N LYS A 424 31.85 -76.52 -75.97
CA LYS A 424 33.05 -75.75 -75.62
C LYS A 424 34.25 -76.05 -76.49
N PRO A 425 34.56 -77.33 -76.81
CA PRO A 425 35.66 -77.66 -77.76
C PRO A 425 35.44 -77.09 -79.12
N LEU A 426 34.24 -77.21 -79.68
CA LEU A 426 33.89 -76.69 -81.00
C LEU A 426 33.95 -75.15 -81.11
N ARG A 427 33.67 -74.37 -80.04
CA ARG A 427 33.77 -72.94 -80.04
C ARG A 427 35.22 -72.41 -79.90
N VAL A 428 36.07 -73.18 -79.26
CA VAL A 428 37.51 -72.86 -79.16
C VAL A 428 38.15 -73.12 -80.55
N VAL A 429 37.80 -74.19 -81.27
CA VAL A 429 38.27 -74.43 -82.59
C VAL A 429 37.81 -73.35 -83.60
N ARG A 430 36.56 -72.87 -83.51
CA ARG A 430 36.06 -71.73 -84.33
C ARG A 430 36.73 -70.36 -84.06
N ARG A 431 37.41 -70.21 -82.96
CA ARG A 431 38.23 -69.00 -82.61
C ARG A 431 39.62 -69.02 -83.23
N PHE A 432 40.09 -70.18 -83.65
CA PHE A 432 41.39 -70.32 -84.32
C PHE A 432 41.28 -70.27 -85.87
N PHE A 433 40.04 -70.15 -86.41
CA PHE A 433 39.79 -70.04 -87.86
C PHE A 433 39.05 -68.67 -88.19
N LYS A 434 39.17 -67.64 -87.36
CA LYS A 434 38.84 -66.24 -87.71
C LYS A 434 40.05 -65.35 -87.56
#